data_7586ebe4d3b9ca8cea166bfeaed1b16d
#
_entry.id   7586ebe4d3b9ca8cea166bfeaed1b16d
#
_cell.length_a   1.000
_cell.length_b   1.000
_cell.length_c   1.000
_cell.angle_alpha   90.00
_cell.angle_beta   90.00
_cell.angle_gamma   90.00
#
_symmetry.space_group_name_H-M   'P 1'
#
loop_
_entity.id
_entity.type
_entity.pdbx_description
1 polymer ?
#
loop_
_entity_poly.entity_id
_entity_poly.type
_entity_poly.pdbx_seq_one_letter_code
_entity_poly.pdbx_strand_id
1 'polypeptide(L)'
;MHLPSAIPALAAALALALPLGACGKKTSEQTVLQGETMGTTYTVKYLSDDLPNPPAPETVKKQIDGALEEVNRQMSTYREDSEISRFNQMRETRKPMPVSADFAAVTAEALRLNRLTQGALDVTVGPLVNLWGFGPNKEITREPTQAEIDQAAAQTGTDKIILTQDGKQATLAKTQPETYLDLSSIAKGFGVDKVAGELEKLGIQNYLVEIGGELHGKGRNAQGEPWRIGIEQPNIVQGGNTQIVVPLDNHSLATSGDYRIFHVDPQGRRLSHIIDPKTRRPLSHRLASISVVADNATTADGLSTGLFVLGETEALKLAEQQNLAVFLIIRDQNGYHTEMSGAFKKLLH
;
A
#
# COMPACT_ATOMS: atom_id res chain seq x y z
N MET A 1 -25.71 90.08 35.52
CA MET A 1 -24.30 90.42 35.82
C MET A 1 -23.43 89.30 35.18
N HIS A 2 -22.49 89.71 34.38
CA HIS A 2 -21.82 88.94 33.35
C HIS A 2 -21.03 87.68 33.79
N LEU A 3 -21.30 86.60 33.10
CA LEU A 3 -20.40 85.44 32.98
C LEU A 3 -19.36 85.71 31.90
N PRO A 4 -18.14 85.18 32.01
CA PRO A 4 -17.31 84.95 30.86
C PRO A 4 -17.18 83.46 30.59
N SER A 5 -17.35 83.15 29.32
CA SER A 5 -17.17 81.82 28.64
C SER A 5 -15.76 81.33 28.66
N ALA A 6 -15.56 80.07 29.01
CA ALA A 6 -14.31 79.31 28.82
C ALA A 6 -14.45 78.40 27.64
N ILE A 7 -13.53 78.49 26.69
CA ILE A 7 -13.37 77.64 25.51
C ILE A 7 -12.52 76.40 25.92
N PRO A 8 -12.97 75.16 25.68
CA PRO A 8 -12.07 73.97 25.85
C PRO A 8 -11.25 73.77 24.61
N ALA A 9 -9.93 73.61 24.79
CA ALA A 9 -8.97 73.24 23.79
C ALA A 9 -9.16 71.75 23.35
N LEU A 10 -9.36 71.57 22.06
CA LEU A 10 -9.50 70.24 21.44
C LEU A 10 -8.10 69.68 21.25
N ALA A 11 -7.71 68.68 22.06
CA ALA A 11 -6.51 67.89 21.87
C ALA A 11 -6.75 66.82 20.81
N ALA A 12 -6.20 67.00 19.63
CA ALA A 12 -6.19 65.97 18.56
C ALA A 12 -5.22 64.85 18.90
N ALA A 13 -5.73 63.68 19.33
CA ALA A 13 -4.96 62.46 19.46
C ALA A 13 -4.77 61.83 18.08
N LEU A 14 -3.54 61.93 17.55
CA LEU A 14 -3.11 61.25 16.32
C LEU A 14 -2.91 59.75 16.63
N ALA A 15 -3.89 58.91 16.33
CA ALA A 15 -3.76 57.45 16.45
C ALA A 15 -2.88 56.96 15.28
N LEU A 16 -1.63 56.59 15.56
CA LEU A 16 -0.76 55.87 14.65
C LEU A 16 -1.30 54.43 14.53
N ALA A 17 -2.05 54.15 13.47
CA ALA A 17 -2.41 52.79 13.07
C ALA A 17 -1.16 52.10 12.48
N LEU A 18 -0.45 51.34 13.31
CA LEU A 18 0.55 50.39 12.83
C LEU A 18 -0.19 49.29 12.07
N PRO A 19 0.17 48.98 10.81
CA PRO A 19 -0.34 47.79 10.15
C PRO A 19 0.25 46.60 10.87
N LEU A 20 -0.55 45.86 11.63
CA LEU A 20 -0.27 44.51 12.03
C LEU A 20 -0.23 43.67 10.75
N GLY A 21 0.97 43.52 10.20
CA GLY A 21 1.23 42.52 9.15
C GLY A 21 0.95 41.14 9.73
N ALA A 22 -0.27 40.69 9.56
CA ALA A 22 -0.59 39.30 9.75
C ALA A 22 0.23 38.54 8.70
N CYS A 23 1.36 37.96 9.12
CA CYS A 23 2.05 36.89 8.36
C CYS A 23 1.10 35.67 8.33
N GLY A 24 0.04 35.77 7.54
CA GLY A 24 -0.78 34.63 7.18
C GLY A 24 0.13 33.69 6.38
N LYS A 25 0.45 32.52 6.92
CA LYS A 25 1.03 31.43 6.12
C LYS A 25 0.13 31.29 4.90
N LYS A 26 0.68 31.57 3.71
CA LYS A 26 -0.01 31.36 2.44
C LYS A 26 -0.26 29.86 2.34
N THR A 27 -1.49 29.42 2.51
CA THR A 27 -1.86 28.02 2.28
C THR A 27 -1.83 27.78 0.79
N SER A 28 -1.03 26.78 0.38
CA SER A 28 -0.96 26.34 -1.01
C SER A 28 -2.29 25.73 -1.44
N GLU A 29 -2.67 25.92 -2.71
CA GLU A 29 -3.87 25.28 -3.26
C GLU A 29 -3.60 23.79 -3.52
N GLN A 30 -4.40 22.92 -2.90
CA GLN A 30 -4.29 21.48 -3.05
C GLN A 30 -5.24 20.97 -4.11
N THR A 31 -4.71 20.33 -5.15
CA THR A 31 -5.50 19.57 -6.12
C THR A 31 -5.73 18.15 -5.61
N VAL A 32 -6.94 17.63 -5.81
CA VAL A 32 -7.32 16.25 -5.46
C VAL A 32 -7.89 15.56 -6.70
N LEU A 33 -7.29 14.44 -7.08
CA LEU A 33 -7.74 13.58 -8.16
C LEU A 33 -8.15 12.21 -7.60
N GLN A 34 -9.20 11.63 -8.15
CA GLN A 34 -9.73 10.34 -7.75
C GLN A 34 -10.14 9.51 -8.95
N GLY A 35 -10.13 8.18 -8.78
CA GLY A 35 -10.58 7.23 -9.78
C GLY A 35 -10.61 5.80 -9.24
N GLU A 36 -10.84 4.86 -10.16
CA GLU A 36 -10.90 3.42 -9.87
C GLU A 36 -9.77 2.69 -10.57
N THR A 37 -9.15 1.72 -9.90
CA THR A 37 -8.10 0.86 -10.45
C THR A 37 -7.94 -0.39 -9.62
N MET A 38 -7.46 -1.49 -10.18
CA MET A 38 -7.09 -2.74 -9.46
C MET A 38 -8.18 -3.25 -8.51
N GLY A 39 -9.47 -3.08 -8.89
CA GLY A 39 -10.62 -3.51 -8.06
C GLY A 39 -10.86 -2.65 -6.81
N THR A 40 -10.23 -1.46 -6.73
CA THR A 40 -10.35 -0.48 -5.65
C THR A 40 -10.37 0.94 -6.20
N THR A 41 -10.22 1.94 -5.32
CA THR A 41 -10.11 3.36 -5.68
C THR A 41 -8.69 3.86 -5.49
N TYR A 42 -8.37 4.97 -6.15
CA TYR A 42 -7.19 5.76 -5.85
C TYR A 42 -7.55 7.20 -5.50
N THR A 43 -6.69 7.83 -4.70
CA THR A 43 -6.72 9.26 -4.40
C THR A 43 -5.32 9.83 -4.51
N VAL A 44 -5.18 10.90 -5.30
CA VAL A 44 -3.93 11.66 -5.44
C VAL A 44 -4.17 13.09 -4.99
N LYS A 45 -3.40 13.56 -4.02
CA LYS A 45 -3.38 14.94 -3.56
C LYS A 45 -2.02 15.55 -3.90
N TYR A 46 -1.99 16.73 -4.51
CA TYR A 46 -0.73 17.38 -4.84
C TYR A 46 -0.82 18.89 -4.82
N LEU A 47 0.35 19.54 -4.73
CA LEU A 47 0.53 20.98 -4.86
C LEU A 47 1.37 21.24 -6.12
N SER A 48 1.01 22.27 -6.87
CA SER A 48 1.70 22.66 -8.10
C SER A 48 1.87 24.18 -8.23
N ASP A 49 1.54 24.93 -7.20
CA ASP A 49 1.61 26.39 -7.14
C ASP A 49 3.05 26.93 -7.07
N ASP A 50 4.04 26.09 -6.81
CA ASP A 50 5.47 26.36 -6.88
C ASP A 50 6.06 26.15 -8.29
N LEU A 51 5.29 25.60 -9.23
CA LEU A 51 5.73 25.36 -10.60
C LEU A 51 5.52 26.60 -11.47
N PRO A 52 6.49 26.97 -12.33
CA PRO A 52 6.33 28.11 -13.25
C PRO A 52 5.17 27.93 -14.24
N ASN A 53 4.93 26.69 -14.66
CA ASN A 53 3.86 26.30 -15.59
C ASN A 53 3.19 25.02 -15.07
N PRO A 54 2.26 25.12 -14.11
CA PRO A 54 1.63 23.96 -13.54
C PRO A 54 0.78 23.22 -14.59
N PRO A 55 0.87 21.89 -14.66
CA PRO A 55 0.04 21.12 -15.57
C PRO A 55 -1.45 21.21 -15.18
N ALA A 56 -2.33 21.26 -16.18
CA ALA A 56 -3.77 21.20 -15.92
C ALA A 56 -4.13 19.86 -15.21
N PRO A 57 -5.06 19.88 -14.24
CA PRO A 57 -5.45 18.68 -13.49
C PRO A 57 -5.89 17.52 -14.38
N GLU A 58 -6.58 17.81 -15.50
CA GLU A 58 -7.02 16.81 -16.47
C GLU A 58 -5.85 16.11 -17.15
N THR A 59 -4.75 16.85 -17.42
CA THR A 59 -3.52 16.29 -17.99
C THR A 59 -2.85 15.35 -16.97
N VAL A 60 -2.74 15.77 -15.70
CA VAL A 60 -2.20 14.94 -14.62
C VAL A 60 -3.05 13.68 -14.46
N LYS A 61 -4.38 13.81 -14.41
CA LYS A 61 -5.29 12.67 -14.29
C LYS A 61 -5.11 11.68 -15.43
N LYS A 62 -5.03 12.15 -16.67
CA LYS A 62 -4.83 11.28 -17.84
C LYS A 62 -3.52 10.48 -17.76
N GLN A 63 -2.44 11.07 -17.26
CA GLN A 63 -1.17 10.35 -17.07
C GLN A 63 -1.26 9.31 -15.97
N ILE A 64 -1.91 9.64 -14.84
CA ILE A 64 -2.18 8.70 -13.75
C ILE A 64 -2.99 7.51 -14.26
N ASP A 65 -4.14 7.78 -14.89
CA ASP A 65 -5.03 6.73 -15.42
C ASP A 65 -4.30 5.84 -16.42
N GLY A 66 -3.47 6.44 -17.31
CA GLY A 66 -2.66 5.70 -18.27
C GLY A 66 -1.61 4.80 -17.62
N ALA A 67 -0.94 5.28 -16.59
CA ALA A 67 0.05 4.50 -15.84
C ALA A 67 -0.60 3.33 -15.11
N LEU A 68 -1.75 3.55 -14.47
CA LEU A 68 -2.49 2.51 -13.75
C LEU A 68 -3.11 1.47 -14.70
N GLU A 69 -3.61 1.89 -15.87
CA GLU A 69 -4.05 0.95 -16.90
C GLU A 69 -2.90 0.07 -17.41
N GLU A 70 -1.70 0.63 -17.56
CA GLU A 70 -0.52 -0.15 -17.95
C GLU A 70 -0.16 -1.19 -16.89
N VAL A 71 -0.21 -0.85 -15.58
CA VAL A 71 0.00 -1.82 -14.50
C VAL A 71 -1.06 -2.94 -14.56
N ASN A 72 -2.34 -2.59 -14.78
CA ASN A 72 -3.41 -3.59 -14.94
C ASN A 72 -3.17 -4.51 -16.15
N ARG A 73 -2.74 -3.96 -17.30
CA ARG A 73 -2.42 -4.72 -18.50
C ARG A 73 -1.28 -5.72 -18.29
N GLN A 74 -0.37 -5.40 -17.39
CA GLN A 74 0.77 -6.27 -17.08
C GLN A 74 0.45 -7.30 -15.99
N MET A 75 -0.22 -6.91 -14.89
CA MET A 75 -0.24 -7.68 -13.65
C MET A 75 -1.62 -8.11 -13.16
N SER A 76 -2.72 -7.74 -13.85
CA SER A 76 -4.05 -8.14 -13.42
C SER A 76 -4.36 -9.59 -13.78
N THR A 77 -4.60 -10.42 -12.78
CA THR A 77 -5.07 -11.81 -12.95
C THR A 77 -6.55 -11.89 -13.36
N TYR A 78 -7.28 -10.77 -13.31
CA TYR A 78 -8.68 -10.67 -13.74
C TYR A 78 -8.84 -10.34 -15.23
N ARG A 79 -7.74 -9.99 -15.92
CA ARG A 79 -7.70 -9.72 -17.36
C ARG A 79 -7.08 -10.90 -18.09
N GLU A 80 -7.81 -11.49 -19.01
CA GLU A 80 -7.33 -12.63 -19.80
C GLU A 80 -6.15 -12.27 -20.71
N ASP A 81 -6.08 -11.02 -21.18
CA ASP A 81 -5.07 -10.46 -22.08
C ASP A 81 -3.82 -9.90 -21.38
N SER A 82 -3.78 -9.90 -20.05
CA SER A 82 -2.63 -9.38 -19.30
C SER A 82 -1.36 -10.24 -19.46
N GLU A 83 -0.19 -9.66 -19.19
CA GLU A 83 1.07 -10.42 -19.25
C GLU A 83 1.08 -11.57 -18.24
N ILE A 84 0.63 -11.31 -17.00
CA ILE A 84 0.56 -12.35 -15.97
C ILE A 84 -0.42 -13.47 -16.35
N SER A 85 -1.56 -13.15 -16.97
CA SER A 85 -2.52 -14.16 -17.40
C SER A 85 -1.98 -15.01 -18.54
N ARG A 86 -1.27 -14.42 -19.52
CA ARG A 86 -0.57 -15.17 -20.55
C ARG A 86 0.49 -16.12 -19.96
N PHE A 87 1.27 -15.65 -18.98
CA PHE A 87 2.21 -16.49 -18.24
C PHE A 87 1.49 -17.64 -17.51
N ASN A 88 0.41 -17.36 -16.82
CA ASN A 88 -0.35 -18.36 -16.08
C ASN A 88 -0.99 -19.44 -16.99
N GLN A 89 -1.46 -19.03 -18.17
CA GLN A 89 -2.05 -19.93 -19.17
C GLN A 89 -1.02 -20.80 -19.91
N MET A 90 0.26 -20.37 -19.94
CA MET A 90 1.33 -21.13 -20.60
C MET A 90 1.48 -22.52 -19.95
N ARG A 91 1.59 -23.56 -20.76
CA ARG A 91 1.77 -24.97 -20.30
C ARG A 91 3.16 -25.50 -20.52
N GLU A 92 3.94 -24.84 -21.38
CA GLU A 92 5.32 -25.22 -21.63
C GLU A 92 6.21 -24.89 -20.42
N THR A 93 7.00 -25.85 -20.02
CA THR A 93 7.99 -25.69 -18.94
C THR A 93 9.32 -25.20 -19.49
N ARG A 94 10.00 -24.35 -18.71
CA ARG A 94 11.33 -23.78 -19.03
C ARG A 94 11.39 -23.01 -20.37
N LYS A 95 10.23 -22.69 -20.95
CA LYS A 95 10.14 -21.86 -22.16
C LYS A 95 10.12 -20.40 -21.74
N PRO A 96 11.12 -19.59 -22.15
CA PRO A 96 11.15 -18.18 -21.81
C PRO A 96 10.01 -17.41 -22.52
N MET A 97 9.24 -16.66 -21.75
CA MET A 97 8.25 -15.70 -22.23
C MET A 97 8.81 -14.28 -22.03
N PRO A 98 8.98 -13.49 -23.08
CA PRO A 98 9.33 -12.07 -22.92
C PRO A 98 8.28 -11.33 -22.09
N VAL A 99 8.75 -10.49 -21.15
CA VAL A 99 7.89 -9.71 -20.26
C VAL A 99 8.34 -8.26 -20.22
N SER A 100 7.43 -7.36 -19.83
CA SER A 100 7.74 -5.95 -19.63
C SER A 100 8.75 -5.75 -18.49
N ALA A 101 9.48 -4.63 -18.54
CA ALA A 101 10.43 -4.28 -17.49
C ALA A 101 9.75 -4.12 -16.12
N ASP A 102 8.56 -3.54 -16.10
CA ASP A 102 7.77 -3.35 -14.88
C ASP A 102 7.34 -4.71 -14.27
N PHE A 103 6.81 -5.62 -15.08
CA PHE A 103 6.41 -6.95 -14.61
C PHE A 103 7.60 -7.74 -14.09
N ALA A 104 8.75 -7.65 -14.78
CA ALA A 104 9.99 -8.27 -14.32
C ALA A 104 10.49 -7.67 -13.00
N ALA A 105 10.43 -6.34 -12.84
CA ALA A 105 10.88 -5.64 -11.63
C ALA A 105 10.02 -6.04 -10.41
N VAL A 106 8.69 -6.06 -10.55
CA VAL A 106 7.79 -6.46 -9.46
C VAL A 106 7.98 -7.93 -9.12
N THR A 107 8.15 -8.80 -10.12
CA THR A 107 8.45 -10.22 -9.88
C THR A 107 9.79 -10.40 -9.16
N ALA A 108 10.84 -9.67 -9.56
CA ALA A 108 12.14 -9.71 -8.89
C ALA A 108 12.02 -9.28 -7.42
N GLU A 109 11.28 -8.20 -7.15
CA GLU A 109 11.05 -7.73 -5.78
C GLU A 109 10.25 -8.76 -4.97
N ALA A 110 9.19 -9.34 -5.53
CA ALA A 110 8.43 -10.40 -4.88
C ALA A 110 9.31 -11.59 -4.49
N LEU A 111 10.21 -12.04 -5.40
CA LEU A 111 11.16 -13.11 -5.12
C LEU A 111 12.21 -12.71 -4.06
N ARG A 112 12.64 -11.45 -4.03
CA ARG A 112 13.52 -10.93 -2.99
C ARG A 112 12.83 -10.94 -1.62
N LEU A 113 11.60 -10.45 -1.56
CA LEU A 113 10.81 -10.41 -0.33
C LEU A 113 10.40 -11.82 0.15
N ASN A 114 10.15 -12.76 -0.78
CA ASN A 114 9.96 -14.17 -0.43
C ASN A 114 11.15 -14.71 0.38
N ARG A 115 12.38 -14.46 -0.12
CA ARG A 115 13.60 -14.88 0.61
C ARG A 115 13.75 -14.20 1.95
N LEU A 116 13.51 -12.86 2.00
CA LEU A 116 13.60 -12.07 3.23
C LEU A 116 12.61 -12.56 4.30
N THR A 117 11.38 -12.86 3.90
CA THR A 117 10.31 -13.35 4.79
C THR A 117 10.34 -14.88 4.96
N GLN A 118 11.43 -15.56 4.52
CA GLN A 118 11.62 -17.00 4.65
C GLN A 118 10.45 -17.81 4.04
N GLY A 119 9.91 -17.35 2.91
CA GLY A 119 8.82 -17.98 2.18
C GLY A 119 7.42 -17.57 2.62
N ALA A 120 7.27 -16.65 3.61
CA ALA A 120 5.97 -16.21 4.06
C ALA A 120 5.24 -15.34 3.00
N LEU A 121 5.95 -14.47 2.28
CA LEU A 121 5.42 -13.88 1.05
C LEU A 121 5.64 -14.88 -0.10
N ASP A 122 4.58 -15.52 -0.58
CA ASP A 122 4.66 -16.41 -1.74
C ASP A 122 3.61 -16.01 -2.79
N VAL A 123 4.10 -15.39 -3.87
CA VAL A 123 3.26 -14.95 -5.00
C VAL A 123 2.79 -16.09 -5.91
N THR A 124 3.06 -17.34 -5.53
CA THR A 124 2.55 -18.53 -6.21
C THR A 124 1.47 -19.25 -5.40
N VAL A 125 1.03 -18.70 -4.27
CA VAL A 125 0.06 -19.32 -3.35
C VAL A 125 -1.36 -19.41 -3.90
N GLY A 126 -1.63 -18.83 -5.08
CA GLY A 126 -2.95 -18.78 -5.73
C GLY A 126 -3.73 -20.09 -5.77
N PRO A 127 -3.15 -21.25 -6.10
CA PRO A 127 -3.85 -22.54 -6.04
C PRO A 127 -4.43 -22.87 -4.65
N LEU A 128 -3.70 -22.55 -3.58
CA LEU A 128 -4.20 -22.72 -2.21
C LEU A 128 -5.28 -21.70 -1.88
N VAL A 129 -5.13 -20.43 -2.29
CA VAL A 129 -6.14 -19.37 -2.11
C VAL A 129 -7.45 -19.79 -2.78
N ASN A 130 -7.39 -20.30 -4.02
CA ASN A 130 -8.55 -20.80 -4.74
C ASN A 130 -9.20 -22.01 -4.04
N LEU A 131 -8.38 -22.97 -3.57
CA LEU A 131 -8.86 -24.15 -2.86
C LEU A 131 -9.62 -23.78 -1.58
N TRP A 132 -9.17 -22.77 -0.84
CA TRP A 132 -9.82 -22.26 0.37
C TRP A 132 -10.95 -21.27 0.07
N GLY A 133 -11.35 -21.07 -1.23
CA GLY A 133 -12.51 -20.30 -1.66
C GLY A 133 -12.35 -18.77 -1.59
N PHE A 134 -11.12 -18.29 -1.48
CA PHE A 134 -10.83 -16.85 -1.51
C PHE A 134 -10.47 -16.33 -2.91
N GLY A 135 -10.40 -17.22 -3.90
CA GLY A 135 -10.20 -16.87 -5.30
C GLY A 135 -11.48 -16.48 -6.03
N PRO A 136 -11.43 -16.36 -7.38
CA PRO A 136 -12.57 -15.97 -8.20
C PRO A 136 -13.80 -16.90 -8.04
N ASN A 137 -13.58 -18.19 -7.81
CA ASN A 137 -14.62 -19.21 -7.56
C ASN A 137 -14.89 -19.32 -6.07
N LYS A 138 -15.78 -18.48 -5.54
CA LYS A 138 -16.00 -18.25 -4.09
C LYS A 138 -16.85 -19.29 -3.36
N GLU A 139 -17.05 -20.52 -3.85
CA GLU A 139 -17.89 -21.50 -3.18
C GLU A 139 -17.06 -22.47 -2.35
N ILE A 140 -17.00 -22.22 -1.02
CA ILE A 140 -16.58 -23.26 -0.07
C ILE A 140 -17.85 -23.95 0.46
N THR A 141 -18.08 -25.18 0.02
CA THR A 141 -19.14 -26.02 0.56
C THR A 141 -18.68 -26.92 1.71
N ARG A 142 -17.36 -27.11 1.84
CA ARG A 142 -16.70 -27.92 2.88
C ARG A 142 -15.24 -27.54 3.07
N GLU A 143 -14.66 -27.94 4.19
CA GLU A 143 -13.19 -27.84 4.37
C GLU A 143 -12.47 -28.77 3.35
N PRO A 144 -11.40 -28.28 2.70
CA PRO A 144 -10.59 -29.10 1.80
C PRO A 144 -9.96 -30.30 2.51
N THR A 145 -9.93 -31.45 1.83
CA THR A 145 -9.22 -32.63 2.32
C THR A 145 -7.72 -32.43 2.26
N GLN A 146 -6.96 -33.22 3.05
CA GLN A 146 -5.50 -33.15 3.04
C GLN A 146 -4.93 -33.45 1.64
N ALA A 147 -5.50 -34.39 0.90
CA ALA A 147 -5.07 -34.72 -0.46
C ALA A 147 -5.24 -33.54 -1.44
N GLU A 148 -6.35 -32.78 -1.34
CA GLU A 148 -6.59 -31.58 -2.14
C GLU A 148 -5.60 -30.47 -1.78
N ILE A 149 -5.32 -30.28 -0.47
CA ILE A 149 -4.31 -29.32 0.01
C ILE A 149 -2.92 -29.71 -0.54
N ASP A 150 -2.53 -30.96 -0.46
CA ASP A 150 -1.23 -31.41 -0.95
C ASP A 150 -1.10 -31.29 -2.47
N GLN A 151 -2.19 -31.53 -3.22
CA GLN A 151 -2.24 -31.33 -4.67
C GLN A 151 -2.09 -29.83 -5.03
N ALA A 152 -2.80 -28.92 -4.36
CA ALA A 152 -2.68 -27.50 -4.59
C ALA A 152 -1.28 -26.99 -4.21
N ALA A 153 -0.76 -27.44 -3.07
CA ALA A 153 0.58 -27.09 -2.60
C ALA A 153 1.70 -27.54 -3.54
N ALA A 154 1.54 -28.67 -4.22
CA ALA A 154 2.52 -29.13 -5.22
C ALA A 154 2.70 -28.14 -6.39
N GLN A 155 1.73 -27.25 -6.63
CA GLN A 155 1.75 -26.23 -7.68
C GLN A 155 2.35 -24.90 -7.19
N THR A 156 2.51 -24.71 -5.88
CA THR A 156 3.06 -23.50 -5.26
C THR A 156 4.58 -23.59 -5.07
N GLY A 157 5.23 -22.45 -4.89
CA GLY A 157 6.65 -22.32 -4.61
C GLY A 157 7.37 -21.43 -5.62
N THR A 158 8.00 -20.36 -5.11
CA THR A 158 8.73 -19.39 -5.94
C THR A 158 9.97 -19.97 -6.62
N ASP A 159 10.48 -21.14 -6.16
CA ASP A 159 11.52 -21.93 -6.79
C ASP A 159 11.12 -22.46 -8.18
N LYS A 160 9.82 -22.46 -8.48
CA LYS A 160 9.28 -22.86 -9.78
C LYS A 160 9.27 -21.72 -10.81
N ILE A 161 9.57 -20.49 -10.40
CA ILE A 161 9.66 -19.31 -11.27
C ILE A 161 11.11 -19.09 -11.68
N ILE A 162 11.34 -18.92 -12.96
CA ILE A 162 12.65 -18.57 -13.53
C ILE A 162 12.54 -17.19 -14.15
N LEU A 163 13.12 -16.21 -13.49
CA LEU A 163 13.26 -14.84 -14.00
C LEU A 163 14.68 -14.68 -14.54
N THR A 164 14.79 -14.29 -15.80
CA THR A 164 16.07 -13.94 -16.43
C THR A 164 16.02 -12.49 -16.89
N GLN A 165 17.04 -11.72 -16.53
CA GLN A 165 17.19 -10.32 -16.93
C GLN A 165 18.54 -10.13 -17.61
N ASP A 166 18.53 -9.57 -18.84
CA ASP A 166 19.72 -9.24 -19.61
C ASP A 166 19.57 -7.83 -20.18
N GLY A 167 20.21 -6.87 -19.54
CA GLY A 167 20.08 -5.46 -19.87
C GLY A 167 18.64 -4.98 -19.75
N LYS A 168 18.01 -4.57 -20.88
CA LYS A 168 16.62 -4.13 -20.93
C LYS A 168 15.62 -5.25 -21.24
N GLN A 169 16.10 -6.46 -21.50
CA GLN A 169 15.24 -7.61 -21.82
C GLN A 169 15.04 -8.45 -20.56
N ALA A 170 13.81 -8.87 -20.38
CA ALA A 170 13.46 -9.80 -19.30
C ALA A 170 12.56 -10.90 -19.83
N THR A 171 12.73 -12.10 -19.27
CA THR A 171 11.88 -13.24 -19.56
C THR A 171 11.49 -13.96 -18.29
N LEU A 172 10.27 -14.49 -18.28
CA LEU A 172 9.79 -15.41 -17.27
C LEU A 172 9.57 -16.79 -17.85
N ALA A 173 9.92 -17.81 -17.08
CA ALA A 173 9.61 -19.20 -17.38
C ALA A 173 9.18 -19.89 -16.08
N LYS A 174 8.54 -21.04 -16.21
CA LYS A 174 8.16 -21.88 -15.06
C LYS A 174 8.64 -23.31 -15.24
N THR A 175 8.91 -23.99 -14.12
CA THR A 175 9.39 -25.38 -14.13
C THR A 175 8.26 -26.41 -14.15
N GLN A 176 7.02 -25.98 -13.84
CA GLN A 176 5.82 -26.80 -13.84
C GLN A 176 4.67 -26.08 -14.56
N PRO A 177 3.83 -26.78 -15.36
CA PRO A 177 2.76 -26.16 -16.16
C PRO A 177 1.69 -25.46 -15.31
N GLU A 178 1.41 -25.98 -14.11
CA GLU A 178 0.37 -25.53 -13.21
C GLU A 178 0.79 -24.37 -12.32
N THR A 179 2.09 -24.01 -12.29
CA THR A 179 2.57 -22.87 -11.49
C THR A 179 1.85 -21.60 -11.90
N TYR A 180 1.21 -20.96 -10.93
CA TYR A 180 0.39 -19.78 -11.08
C TYR A 180 1.03 -18.61 -10.33
N LEU A 181 1.20 -17.47 -11.00
CA LEU A 181 1.74 -16.24 -10.41
C LEU A 181 0.60 -15.28 -10.10
N ASP A 182 0.58 -14.72 -8.90
CA ASP A 182 -0.35 -13.68 -8.45
C ASP A 182 0.42 -12.60 -7.69
N LEU A 183 0.44 -11.41 -8.25
CA LEU A 183 1.14 -10.26 -7.69
C LEU A 183 0.23 -9.33 -6.88
N SER A 184 -1.00 -9.73 -6.55
CA SER A 184 -1.98 -8.86 -5.84
C SER A 184 -1.50 -8.38 -4.47
N SER A 185 -0.53 -9.08 -3.86
CA SER A 185 0.11 -8.72 -2.58
C SER A 185 1.22 -7.67 -2.69
N ILE A 186 1.50 -7.14 -3.89
CA ILE A 186 2.61 -6.21 -4.14
C ILE A 186 2.29 -5.22 -5.28
N ALA A 187 1.32 -5.53 -6.14
CA ALA A 187 1.02 -4.75 -7.33
C ALA A 187 0.35 -3.40 -7.02
N LYS A 188 -0.38 -3.26 -5.89
CA LYS A 188 -0.98 -1.99 -5.50
C LYS A 188 0.11 -1.00 -5.10
N GLY A 189 1.07 -1.45 -4.29
CA GLY A 189 2.25 -0.66 -3.97
C GLY A 189 3.02 -0.23 -5.22
N PHE A 190 3.19 -1.12 -6.18
CA PHE A 190 3.81 -0.75 -7.46
C PHE A 190 3.00 0.29 -8.22
N GLY A 191 1.67 0.21 -8.23
CA GLY A 191 0.80 1.23 -8.79
C GLY A 191 1.01 2.61 -8.15
N VAL A 192 1.15 2.66 -6.82
CA VAL A 192 1.50 3.89 -6.08
C VAL A 192 2.82 4.46 -6.54
N ASP A 193 3.88 3.63 -6.64
CA ASP A 193 5.20 4.07 -7.10
C ASP A 193 5.18 4.57 -8.55
N LYS A 194 4.39 3.93 -9.43
CA LYS A 194 4.21 4.39 -10.83
C LYS A 194 3.55 5.76 -10.89
N VAL A 195 2.49 5.98 -10.12
CA VAL A 195 1.81 7.28 -10.06
C VAL A 195 2.74 8.36 -9.49
N ALA A 196 3.48 8.05 -8.42
CA ALA A 196 4.49 8.95 -7.86
C ALA A 196 5.52 9.37 -8.93
N GLY A 197 6.04 8.40 -9.70
CA GLY A 197 6.95 8.66 -10.80
C GLY A 197 6.37 9.54 -11.93
N GLU A 198 5.07 9.41 -12.25
CA GLU A 198 4.41 10.29 -13.23
C GLU A 198 4.28 11.73 -12.70
N LEU A 199 3.95 11.91 -11.43
CA LEU A 199 3.90 13.24 -10.79
C LEU A 199 5.28 13.91 -10.83
N GLU A 200 6.34 13.18 -10.52
CA GLU A 200 7.71 13.68 -10.53
C GLU A 200 8.20 14.08 -11.93
N LYS A 201 7.83 13.33 -12.98
CA LYS A 201 8.11 13.71 -14.39
C LYS A 201 7.43 15.01 -14.78
N LEU A 202 6.31 15.35 -14.15
CA LEU A 202 5.62 16.63 -14.33
C LEU A 202 6.19 17.75 -13.46
N GLY A 203 7.23 17.47 -12.66
CA GLY A 203 7.86 18.42 -11.74
C GLY A 203 7.18 18.55 -10.39
N ILE A 204 6.06 17.82 -10.16
CA ILE A 204 5.31 17.86 -8.90
C ILE A 204 6.11 17.14 -7.81
N GLN A 205 6.49 17.84 -6.75
CA GLN A 205 7.33 17.34 -5.66
C GLN A 205 6.59 17.24 -4.31
N ASN A 206 5.40 17.83 -4.22
CA ASN A 206 4.59 17.86 -3.01
C ASN A 206 3.29 17.08 -3.26
N TYR A 207 3.24 15.81 -2.85
CA TYR A 207 2.09 14.96 -3.15
C TYR A 207 1.91 13.82 -2.13
N LEU A 208 0.68 13.31 -2.09
CA LEU A 208 0.28 12.07 -1.45
C LEU A 208 -0.49 11.24 -2.47
N VAL A 209 -0.02 10.03 -2.75
CA VAL A 209 -0.68 9.03 -3.57
C VAL A 209 -1.21 7.93 -2.66
N GLU A 210 -2.45 7.51 -2.89
CA GLU A 210 -3.10 6.38 -2.19
C GLU A 210 -3.80 5.49 -3.21
N ILE A 211 -3.62 4.18 -3.11
CA ILE A 211 -4.35 3.17 -3.90
C ILE A 211 -4.73 2.02 -2.97
N GLY A 212 -6.04 1.91 -2.63
CA GLY A 212 -6.56 0.79 -1.86
C GLY A 212 -5.95 0.59 -0.48
N GLY A 213 -5.39 1.65 0.11
CA GLY A 213 -4.75 1.66 1.43
C GLY A 213 -3.23 1.70 1.41
N GLU A 214 -2.58 1.47 0.27
CA GLU A 214 -1.14 1.66 0.07
C GLU A 214 -0.87 3.12 -0.30
N LEU A 215 0.15 3.73 0.36
CA LEU A 215 0.41 5.15 0.25
C LEU A 215 1.89 5.45 -0.02
N HIS A 216 2.13 6.56 -0.74
CA HIS A 216 3.42 7.24 -0.77
C HIS A 216 3.22 8.74 -0.60
N GLY A 217 3.96 9.34 0.34
CA GLY A 217 3.94 10.78 0.58
C GLY A 217 5.30 11.40 0.36
N LYS A 218 5.35 12.51 -0.39
CA LYS A 218 6.58 13.28 -0.62
C LYS A 218 6.34 14.76 -0.39
N GLY A 219 7.34 15.44 0.16
CA GLY A 219 7.33 16.88 0.40
C GLY A 219 6.30 17.31 1.45
N ARG A 220 5.57 18.37 1.19
CA ARG A 220 4.71 19.06 2.17
C ARG A 220 3.25 19.10 1.72
N ASN A 221 2.35 19.10 2.69
CA ASN A 221 0.93 19.36 2.48
C ASN A 221 0.64 20.86 2.33
N ALA A 222 -0.62 21.23 2.12
CA ALA A 222 -1.04 22.64 1.94
C ALA A 222 -0.74 23.57 3.14
N GLN A 223 -0.48 23.00 4.33
CA GLN A 223 -0.08 23.72 5.54
C GLN A 223 1.43 23.88 5.68
N GLY A 224 2.21 23.32 4.73
CA GLY A 224 3.67 23.33 4.76
C GLY A 224 4.27 22.29 5.72
N GLU A 225 3.50 21.29 6.12
CA GLU A 225 3.91 20.19 7.02
C GLU A 225 4.08 18.88 6.25
N PRO A 226 4.82 17.88 6.77
CA PRO A 226 4.82 16.53 6.21
C PRO A 226 3.40 15.96 6.10
N TRP A 227 3.17 15.11 5.11
CA TRP A 227 1.93 14.36 5.03
C TRP A 227 1.76 13.48 6.26
N ARG A 228 0.55 13.44 6.82
CA ARG A 228 0.24 12.73 8.06
C ARG A 228 -0.83 11.69 7.82
N ILE A 229 -0.51 10.42 8.06
CA ILE A 229 -1.39 9.29 7.80
C ILE A 229 -1.81 8.65 9.13
N GLY A 230 -3.13 8.55 9.36
CA GLY A 230 -3.68 7.80 10.48
C GLY A 230 -3.70 6.31 10.19
N ILE A 231 -3.08 5.49 11.05
CA ILE A 231 -3.32 4.05 11.06
C ILE A 231 -4.57 3.81 11.90
N GLU A 232 -5.59 3.22 11.26
CA GLU A 232 -6.89 2.99 11.90
C GLU A 232 -6.85 1.77 12.84
N GLN A 233 -7.64 1.84 13.90
CA GLN A 233 -7.94 0.68 14.73
C GLN A 233 -8.77 -0.34 13.91
N PRO A 234 -8.53 -1.66 14.04
CA PRO A 234 -9.30 -2.69 13.36
C PRO A 234 -10.76 -2.71 13.84
N ASN A 235 -11.61 -1.89 13.24
CA ASN A 235 -13.06 -1.86 13.48
C ASN A 235 -13.79 -2.30 12.22
N ILE A 236 -14.94 -2.96 12.41
CA ILE A 236 -15.83 -3.40 11.31
C ILE A 236 -16.43 -2.18 10.58
N VAL A 237 -16.49 -1.02 11.24
CA VAL A 237 -17.03 0.22 10.68
C VAL A 237 -15.89 1.07 10.12
N GLN A 238 -15.99 1.43 8.85
CA GLN A 238 -15.03 2.33 8.19
C GLN A 238 -15.07 3.72 8.86
N GLY A 239 -13.91 4.31 9.14
CA GLY A 239 -13.81 5.60 9.86
C GLY A 239 -13.68 5.44 11.39
N GLY A 240 -13.10 4.32 11.85
CA GLY A 240 -12.79 4.07 13.25
C GLY A 240 -11.77 5.06 13.84
N ASN A 241 -11.53 4.94 15.16
CA ASN A 241 -10.55 5.77 15.85
C ASN A 241 -9.14 5.56 15.28
N THR A 242 -8.44 6.65 15.00
CA THR A 242 -7.02 6.63 14.64
C THR A 242 -6.22 6.11 15.83
N GLN A 243 -5.46 5.02 15.62
CA GLN A 243 -4.60 4.43 16.65
C GLN A 243 -3.30 5.24 16.79
N ILE A 244 -2.70 5.62 15.66
CA ILE A 244 -1.46 6.39 15.62
C ILE A 244 -1.40 7.21 14.32
N VAL A 245 -0.69 8.33 14.35
CA VAL A 245 -0.44 9.17 13.17
C VAL A 245 1.04 9.08 12.80
N VAL A 246 1.31 8.72 11.54
CA VAL A 246 2.65 8.57 10.98
C VAL A 246 2.93 9.71 10.01
N PRO A 247 4.02 10.47 10.18
CA PRO A 247 4.44 11.44 9.18
C PRO A 247 5.08 10.68 7.99
N LEU A 248 4.73 11.06 6.76
CA LEU A 248 5.36 10.58 5.54
C LEU A 248 6.08 11.73 4.85
N ASP A 249 7.40 11.63 4.71
CA ASP A 249 8.24 12.52 3.93
C ASP A 249 9.18 11.66 3.07
N ASN A 250 8.82 11.46 1.82
CA ASN A 250 9.48 10.57 0.87
C ASN A 250 9.51 9.10 1.34
N HIS A 251 8.42 8.68 1.98
CA HIS A 251 8.22 7.31 2.46
C HIS A 251 6.86 6.79 2.03
N SER A 252 6.75 5.48 2.01
CA SER A 252 5.53 4.73 1.73
C SER A 252 5.03 4.01 2.97
N LEU A 253 3.72 3.81 3.04
CA LEU A 253 3.07 3.01 4.08
C LEU A 253 2.10 2.04 3.43
N ALA A 254 2.16 0.78 3.84
CA ALA A 254 1.20 -0.25 3.45
C ALA A 254 0.72 -1.02 4.68
N THR A 255 -0.53 -1.48 4.65
CA THR A 255 -1.12 -2.20 5.77
C THR A 255 -1.81 -3.47 5.30
N SER A 256 -1.38 -4.61 5.85
CA SER A 256 -2.06 -5.89 5.71
C SER A 256 -2.85 -6.25 6.98
N GLY A 257 -4.00 -6.87 6.80
CA GLY A 257 -4.86 -7.29 7.90
C GLY A 257 -5.99 -8.20 7.44
N ASP A 258 -6.59 -8.93 8.36
CA ASP A 258 -7.67 -9.87 8.07
C ASP A 258 -9.04 -9.44 8.62
N TYR A 259 -9.15 -8.23 9.16
CA TYR A 259 -10.36 -7.77 9.84
C TYR A 259 -11.49 -7.36 8.89
N ARG A 260 -11.20 -7.12 7.60
CA ARG A 260 -12.19 -6.72 6.57
C ARG A 260 -12.68 -7.89 5.72
N ILE A 261 -11.80 -8.86 5.40
CA ILE A 261 -12.09 -9.98 4.51
C ILE A 261 -11.83 -11.29 5.25
N PHE A 262 -12.88 -12.04 5.52
CA PHE A 262 -12.82 -13.34 6.18
C PHE A 262 -14.08 -14.16 5.85
N HIS A 263 -13.99 -15.48 5.98
CA HIS A 263 -15.14 -16.37 6.01
C HIS A 263 -15.37 -16.87 7.42
N VAL A 264 -16.59 -17.28 7.71
CA VAL A 264 -16.93 -18.01 8.93
C VAL A 264 -17.28 -19.44 8.52
N ASP A 265 -16.54 -20.40 9.03
CA ASP A 265 -16.79 -21.81 8.75
C ASP A 265 -18.05 -22.34 9.47
N PRO A 266 -18.54 -23.56 9.14
CA PRO A 266 -19.73 -24.13 9.80
C PRO A 266 -19.57 -24.32 11.31
N GLN A 267 -18.36 -24.29 11.85
CA GLN A 267 -18.06 -24.38 13.29
C GLN A 267 -17.97 -23.00 13.96
N GLY A 268 -18.23 -21.91 13.20
CA GLY A 268 -18.16 -20.54 13.71
C GLY A 268 -16.74 -19.99 13.79
N ARG A 269 -15.72 -20.67 13.25
CA ARG A 269 -14.34 -20.20 13.23
C ARG A 269 -14.15 -19.20 12.09
N ARG A 270 -13.47 -18.12 12.39
CA ARG A 270 -13.07 -17.12 11.40
C ARG A 270 -11.87 -17.64 10.61
N LEU A 271 -12.01 -17.69 9.30
CA LEU A 271 -10.96 -18.05 8.35
C LEU A 271 -10.48 -16.79 7.64
N SER A 272 -9.21 -16.48 7.80
CA SER A 272 -8.55 -15.38 7.06
C SER A 272 -8.51 -15.68 5.57
N HIS A 273 -8.64 -14.65 4.74
CA HIS A 273 -8.44 -14.78 3.29
C HIS A 273 -6.95 -14.98 2.92
N ILE A 274 -6.04 -14.75 3.86
CA ILE A 274 -4.61 -14.93 3.66
C ILE A 274 -4.23 -16.34 4.08
N ILE A 275 -3.53 -17.04 3.17
CA ILE A 275 -3.10 -18.42 3.35
C ILE A 275 -1.61 -18.42 3.71
N ASP A 276 -1.25 -19.17 4.75
CA ASP A 276 0.15 -19.44 5.07
C ASP A 276 0.72 -20.52 4.12
N PRO A 277 1.72 -20.20 3.29
CA PRO A 277 2.32 -21.16 2.36
C PRO A 277 2.94 -22.38 3.04
N LYS A 278 3.39 -22.25 4.31
CA LYS A 278 4.03 -23.34 5.06
C LYS A 278 3.01 -24.32 5.62
N THR A 279 1.98 -23.80 6.30
CA THR A 279 0.91 -24.64 6.85
C THR A 279 -0.13 -25.01 5.81
N ARG A 280 -0.18 -24.27 4.68
CA ARG A 280 -1.11 -24.43 3.56
C ARG A 280 -2.57 -24.18 3.97
N ARG A 281 -2.78 -23.42 5.03
CA ARG A 281 -4.07 -23.15 5.67
C ARG A 281 -4.30 -21.67 5.88
N PRO A 282 -5.55 -21.22 6.03
CA PRO A 282 -5.87 -19.86 6.47
C PRO A 282 -5.16 -19.51 7.78
N LEU A 283 -4.72 -18.27 7.90
CA LEU A 283 -4.07 -17.77 9.11
C LEU A 283 -5.01 -17.81 10.31
N SER A 284 -4.44 -18.11 11.50
CA SER A 284 -5.18 -18.23 12.77
C SER A 284 -4.49 -17.53 13.95
N HIS A 285 -3.42 -16.77 13.69
CA HIS A 285 -2.71 -16.00 14.74
C HIS A 285 -3.51 -14.77 15.22
N ARG A 286 -3.02 -14.12 16.26
CA ARG A 286 -3.70 -12.98 16.88
C ARG A 286 -3.44 -11.63 16.20
N LEU A 287 -2.48 -11.54 15.29
CA LEU A 287 -2.20 -10.32 14.55
C LEU A 287 -3.46 -9.87 13.79
N ALA A 288 -3.95 -8.67 14.06
CA ALA A 288 -5.12 -8.10 13.40
C ALA A 288 -4.74 -7.28 12.16
N SER A 289 -3.64 -6.52 12.28
CA SER A 289 -3.03 -5.79 11.17
C SER A 289 -1.56 -5.51 11.45
N ILE A 290 -0.81 -5.31 10.38
CA ILE A 290 0.56 -4.82 10.40
C ILE A 290 0.71 -3.72 9.35
N SER A 291 1.26 -2.59 9.78
CA SER A 291 1.62 -1.49 8.89
C SER A 291 3.13 -1.43 8.75
N VAL A 292 3.60 -1.26 7.53
CA VAL A 292 5.03 -1.19 7.19
C VAL A 292 5.31 0.15 6.54
N VAL A 293 6.36 0.83 7.02
CA VAL A 293 6.91 2.02 6.36
C VAL A 293 8.21 1.64 5.66
N ALA A 294 8.34 2.01 4.39
CA ALA A 294 9.51 1.74 3.56
C ALA A 294 9.76 2.89 2.57
N ASP A 295 10.90 2.86 1.87
CA ASP A 295 11.29 3.90 0.90
C ASP A 295 10.38 3.92 -0.35
N ASN A 296 9.76 2.79 -0.70
CA ASN A 296 8.82 2.68 -1.81
C ASN A 296 7.62 1.81 -1.44
N ALA A 297 6.50 2.04 -2.12
CA ALA A 297 5.24 1.38 -1.80
C ALA A 297 5.22 -0.10 -2.23
N THR A 298 5.93 -0.46 -3.30
CA THR A 298 6.08 -1.86 -3.74
C THR A 298 6.65 -2.74 -2.62
N THR A 299 7.76 -2.29 -2.00
CA THR A 299 8.39 -2.99 -0.88
C THR A 299 7.50 -3.00 0.36
N ALA A 300 6.85 -1.86 0.68
CA ALA A 300 5.95 -1.77 1.83
C ALA A 300 4.78 -2.75 1.73
N ASP A 301 4.11 -2.82 0.55
CA ASP A 301 2.96 -3.69 0.27
C ASP A 301 3.35 -5.17 0.40
N GLY A 302 4.43 -5.59 -0.30
CA GLY A 302 4.90 -6.97 -0.20
C GLY A 302 5.37 -7.35 1.21
N LEU A 303 6.09 -6.47 1.92
CA LEU A 303 6.52 -6.72 3.30
C LEU A 303 5.32 -6.82 4.25
N SER A 304 4.33 -5.92 4.12
CA SER A 304 3.15 -5.96 4.99
C SER A 304 2.44 -7.32 4.90
N THR A 305 2.30 -7.87 3.68
CA THR A 305 1.71 -9.19 3.47
C THR A 305 2.59 -10.31 4.05
N GLY A 306 3.87 -10.32 3.72
CA GLY A 306 4.77 -11.39 4.19
C GLY A 306 4.95 -11.41 5.71
N LEU A 307 5.07 -10.24 6.34
CA LEU A 307 5.16 -10.11 7.79
C LEU A 307 3.82 -10.45 8.47
N PHE A 308 2.68 -10.12 7.85
CA PHE A 308 1.38 -10.53 8.35
C PHE A 308 1.25 -12.06 8.40
N VAL A 309 1.73 -12.77 7.36
CA VAL A 309 1.75 -14.24 7.33
C VAL A 309 2.60 -14.84 8.46
N LEU A 310 3.72 -14.20 8.83
CA LEU A 310 4.58 -14.66 9.94
C LEU A 310 3.91 -14.57 11.33
N GLY A 311 2.90 -13.73 11.48
CA GLY A 311 2.25 -13.46 12.76
C GLY A 311 3.09 -12.53 13.67
N GLU A 312 2.52 -12.16 14.82
CA GLU A 312 3.04 -11.09 15.67
C GLU A 312 4.49 -11.28 16.14
N THR A 313 4.83 -12.48 16.59
CA THR A 313 6.13 -12.75 17.20
C THR A 313 7.27 -12.79 16.18
N GLU A 314 7.11 -13.57 15.11
CA GLU A 314 8.17 -13.71 14.10
C GLU A 314 8.28 -12.46 13.21
N ALA A 315 7.16 -11.76 12.95
CA ALA A 315 7.17 -10.49 12.23
C ALA A 315 7.99 -9.43 12.98
N LEU A 316 7.73 -9.24 14.28
CA LEU A 316 8.48 -8.25 15.08
C LEU A 316 9.96 -8.62 15.19
N LYS A 317 10.27 -9.89 15.42
CA LYS A 317 11.65 -10.39 15.47
C LYS A 317 12.39 -10.15 14.16
N LEU A 318 11.79 -10.47 13.02
CA LEU A 318 12.38 -10.21 11.70
C LEU A 318 12.54 -8.70 11.45
N ALA A 319 11.55 -7.90 11.84
CA ALA A 319 11.61 -6.45 11.70
C ALA A 319 12.78 -5.84 12.48
N GLU A 320 13.02 -6.29 13.71
CA GLU A 320 14.18 -5.84 14.51
C GLU A 320 15.51 -6.29 13.88
N GLN A 321 15.60 -7.52 13.41
CA GLN A 321 16.82 -8.05 12.75
C GLN A 321 17.16 -7.33 11.45
N GLN A 322 16.16 -6.92 10.69
CA GLN A 322 16.31 -6.27 9.37
C GLN A 322 16.14 -4.74 9.42
N ASN A 323 16.00 -4.16 10.63
CA ASN A 323 15.72 -2.74 10.84
C ASN A 323 14.51 -2.22 10.03
N LEU A 324 13.45 -3.02 9.94
CA LEU A 324 12.21 -2.64 9.25
C LEU A 324 11.31 -1.83 10.18
N ALA A 325 10.69 -0.77 9.66
CA ALA A 325 9.74 0.04 10.41
C ALA A 325 8.34 -0.58 10.33
N VAL A 326 7.90 -1.24 11.40
CA VAL A 326 6.62 -1.93 11.48
C VAL A 326 5.83 -1.55 12.73
N PHE A 327 4.50 -1.47 12.56
CA PHE A 327 3.53 -1.25 13.61
C PHE A 327 2.48 -2.36 13.57
N LEU A 328 2.29 -3.03 14.69
CA LEU A 328 1.42 -4.20 14.83
C LEU A 328 0.21 -3.85 15.72
N ILE A 329 -0.97 -4.32 15.31
CA ILE A 329 -2.17 -4.33 16.14
C ILE A 329 -2.55 -5.80 16.38
N ILE A 330 -2.57 -6.21 17.64
CA ILE A 330 -2.70 -7.61 18.07
C ILE A 330 -3.96 -7.76 18.89
N ARG A 331 -4.77 -8.80 18.60
CA ARG A 331 -5.97 -9.15 19.35
C ARG A 331 -5.59 -9.78 20.69
N ASP A 332 -6.28 -9.41 21.74
CA ASP A 332 -6.22 -10.06 23.05
C ASP A 332 -7.62 -10.25 23.66
N GLN A 333 -7.66 -10.74 24.90
CA GLN A 333 -8.94 -11.00 25.61
C GLN A 333 -9.72 -9.71 25.91
N ASN A 334 -9.04 -8.55 25.93
CA ASN A 334 -9.61 -7.25 26.31
C ASN A 334 -9.79 -6.32 25.10
N GLY A 335 -9.52 -6.79 23.88
CA GLY A 335 -9.62 -6.02 22.64
C GLY A 335 -8.34 -6.07 21.81
N TYR A 336 -7.59 -4.96 21.78
CA TYR A 336 -6.37 -4.84 20.99
C TYR A 336 -5.27 -4.16 21.81
N HIS A 337 -4.04 -4.64 21.62
CA HIS A 337 -2.84 -3.90 22.01
C HIS A 337 -1.91 -3.70 20.81
N THR A 338 -0.92 -2.85 20.96
CA THR A 338 -0.01 -2.49 19.86
C THR A 338 1.43 -2.77 20.24
N GLU A 339 2.20 -3.23 19.25
CA GLU A 339 3.65 -3.35 19.30
C GLU A 339 4.27 -2.65 18.10
N MET A 340 5.52 -2.24 18.19
CA MET A 340 6.24 -1.62 17.08
C MET A 340 7.73 -1.84 17.18
N SER A 341 8.39 -1.93 16.02
CA SER A 341 9.85 -2.05 15.95
C SER A 341 10.57 -0.77 16.36
N GLY A 342 11.85 -0.92 16.72
CA GLY A 342 12.74 0.21 17.01
C GLY A 342 12.86 1.19 15.84
N ALA A 343 12.85 0.70 14.60
CA ALA A 343 12.87 1.53 13.41
C ALA A 343 11.58 2.36 13.26
N PHE A 344 10.41 1.78 13.55
CA PHE A 344 9.13 2.52 13.49
C PHE A 344 9.06 3.62 14.57
N LYS A 345 9.54 3.34 15.79
CA LYS A 345 9.58 4.34 16.87
C LYS A 345 10.36 5.60 16.50
N LYS A 346 11.43 5.46 15.71
CA LYS A 346 12.25 6.58 15.24
C LYS A 346 11.51 7.50 14.25
N LEU A 347 10.52 7.01 13.54
CA LEU A 347 9.72 7.81 12.60
C LEU A 347 8.74 8.75 13.32
N LEU A 348 8.44 8.51 14.58
CA LEU A 348 7.48 9.29 15.36
C LEU A 348 8.12 10.51 16.05
N HIS A 349 9.45 10.58 16.05
CA HIS A 349 10.27 11.64 16.66
C HIS A 349 11.02 12.44 15.60
#